data_b2aeb4347b1c478d971edce1c213d510
#
_entry.id   b2aeb4347b1c478d971edce1c213d510
#
_cell.length_a   1.000
_cell.length_b   1.000
_cell.length_c   1.000
_cell.angle_alpha   90.00
_cell.angle_beta   90.00
_cell.angle_gamma   90.00
#
_symmetry.space_group_name_H-M   'P 1'
#
loop_
_entity.id
_entity.type
_entity.pdbx_description
1 polymer ?
#
loop_
_entity_poly.entity_id
_entity_poly.type
_entity_poly.pdbx_seq_one_letter_code
_entity_poly.pdbx_strand_id
1 'polypeptide(L)'
;MKNNDEFLEIFEKRLSEFTGAPYVVLTDRCTNAILLALKATGVKKVKIPNNTYLSVPMTLINYGIDVEFEKYCWEEEYLLAGSNVFDSAVGFKENMYDNHHGSIQCVSFQQKKRLNIGKGGAILLDDYELYLKLQRMIHDGRRRGLSDKYEIENFPDDIILGYHMNMTPDEAAKGILLLNQLPEYKKHSYNDYPDISELKCFQKL
;
A
#
# COMPACT_ATOMS: atom_id res chain seq x y z
N MET A 1 3.96 10.32 28.18
CA MET A 1 2.95 10.24 27.09
C MET A 1 2.88 8.78 26.70
N LYS A 2 1.69 8.14 26.74
CA LYS A 2 1.53 6.78 26.19
C LYS A 2 1.91 6.85 24.69
N ASN A 3 2.67 5.87 24.26
CA ASN A 3 3.23 5.84 22.90
C ASN A 3 2.05 5.71 21.92
N ASN A 4 1.72 6.76 21.17
CA ASN A 4 0.63 6.74 20.17
C ASN A 4 0.87 5.68 19.09
N ASP A 5 2.09 5.18 18.96
CA ASP A 5 2.48 4.14 18.00
C ASP A 5 1.90 2.76 18.35
N GLU A 6 1.46 2.54 19.61
CA GLU A 6 0.86 1.28 20.06
C GLU A 6 -0.35 0.86 19.20
N PHE A 7 -1.19 1.80 18.77
CA PHE A 7 -2.32 1.50 17.89
C PHE A 7 -1.87 1.05 16.49
N LEU A 8 -0.78 1.61 15.98
CA LEU A 8 -0.21 1.21 14.70
C LEU A 8 0.31 -0.23 14.77
N GLU A 9 1.07 -0.56 15.81
CA GLU A 9 1.63 -1.92 16.03
C GLU A 9 0.52 -2.97 16.22
N ILE A 10 -0.51 -2.65 17.02
CA ILE A 10 -1.67 -3.54 17.20
C ILE A 10 -2.39 -3.76 15.85
N PHE A 11 -2.58 -2.72 15.06
CA PHE A 11 -3.28 -2.84 13.78
C PHE A 11 -2.46 -3.61 12.75
N GLU A 12 -1.14 -3.37 12.65
CA GLU A 12 -0.23 -4.17 11.81
C GLU A 12 -0.31 -5.66 12.17
N LYS A 13 -0.23 -6.00 13.47
CA LYS A 13 -0.37 -7.37 13.95
C LYS A 13 -1.72 -7.99 13.59
N ARG A 14 -2.83 -7.27 13.83
CA ARG A 14 -4.17 -7.75 13.51
C ARG A 14 -4.40 -7.97 12.02
N LEU A 15 -3.83 -7.11 11.17
CA LEU A 15 -3.86 -7.30 9.72
C LEU A 15 -3.01 -8.49 9.29
N SER A 16 -1.83 -8.68 9.88
CA SER A 16 -0.99 -9.86 9.65
C SER A 16 -1.76 -11.15 9.97
N GLU A 17 -2.37 -11.24 11.15
CA GLU A 17 -3.18 -12.38 11.59
C GLU A 17 -4.40 -12.61 10.66
N PHE A 18 -5.03 -11.56 10.16
CA PHE A 18 -6.20 -11.64 9.29
C PHE A 18 -5.86 -12.04 7.86
N THR A 19 -4.78 -11.47 7.31
CA THR A 19 -4.42 -11.64 5.89
C THR A 19 -3.49 -12.81 5.62
N GLY A 20 -2.79 -13.34 6.65
CA GLY A 20 -1.74 -14.32 6.52
C GLY A 20 -0.37 -13.75 6.13
N ALA A 21 -0.26 -12.43 5.92
CA ALA A 21 1.01 -11.80 5.58
C ALA A 21 1.95 -11.70 6.80
N PRO A 22 3.20 -12.17 6.72
CA PRO A 22 4.17 -12.09 7.82
C PRO A 22 4.44 -10.67 8.30
N TYR A 23 4.49 -9.69 7.36
CA TYR A 23 4.77 -8.29 7.65
C TYR A 23 3.73 -7.37 7.02
N VAL A 24 3.39 -6.30 7.73
CA VAL A 24 2.43 -5.29 7.30
C VAL A 24 3.03 -3.90 7.50
N VAL A 25 2.95 -3.04 6.50
CA VAL A 25 3.33 -1.63 6.59
C VAL A 25 2.10 -0.78 6.35
N LEU A 26 1.69 0.01 7.35
CA LEU A 26 0.52 0.90 7.26
C LEU A 26 0.86 2.17 6.50
N THR A 27 0.02 2.55 5.55
CA THR A 27 0.18 3.76 4.73
C THR A 27 -1.06 4.64 4.80
N ASP A 28 -0.89 5.91 4.46
CA ASP A 28 -2.01 6.86 4.41
C ASP A 28 -2.99 6.57 3.26
N ARG A 29 -2.59 5.82 2.22
CA ARG A 29 -3.39 5.41 1.05
C ARG A 29 -2.80 4.20 0.34
N CYS A 30 -3.67 3.36 -0.25
CA CYS A 30 -3.24 2.27 -1.12
C CYS A 30 -2.40 2.73 -2.32
N THR A 31 -2.74 3.87 -2.94
CA THR A 31 -1.97 4.43 -4.05
C THR A 31 -0.52 4.74 -3.65
N ASN A 32 -0.32 5.23 -2.43
CA ASN A 32 1.01 5.47 -1.87
C ASN A 32 1.70 4.14 -1.47
N ALA A 33 0.94 3.14 -1.02
CA ALA A 33 1.47 1.79 -0.81
C ALA A 33 2.07 1.20 -2.09
N ILE A 34 1.35 1.30 -3.21
CA ILE A 34 1.83 0.86 -4.54
C ILE A 34 3.10 1.62 -4.93
N LEU A 35 3.08 2.94 -4.83
CA LEU A 35 4.26 3.78 -5.14
C LEU A 35 5.47 3.37 -4.31
N LEU A 36 5.30 3.24 -3.00
CA LEU A 36 6.39 2.89 -2.07
C LEU A 36 6.96 1.50 -2.36
N ALA A 37 6.09 0.51 -2.63
CA ALA A 37 6.51 -0.84 -3.00
C ALA A 37 7.38 -0.84 -4.27
N LEU A 38 6.96 -0.12 -5.32
CA LEU A 38 7.73 -0.01 -6.57
C LEU A 38 9.04 0.77 -6.37
N LYS A 39 9.02 1.86 -5.59
CA LYS A 39 10.25 2.63 -5.29
C LYS A 39 11.23 1.83 -4.45
N ALA A 40 10.76 1.08 -3.45
CA ALA A 40 11.61 0.27 -2.58
C ALA A 40 12.28 -0.87 -3.34
N THR A 41 11.60 -1.45 -4.33
CA THR A 41 12.12 -2.52 -5.21
C THR A 41 12.89 -1.99 -6.43
N GLY A 42 12.97 -0.68 -6.62
CA GLY A 42 13.73 -0.05 -7.71
C GLY A 42 13.07 -0.11 -9.08
N VAL A 43 11.79 -0.48 -9.16
CA VAL A 43 11.02 -0.57 -10.42
C VAL A 43 10.84 0.82 -11.02
N LYS A 44 11.09 0.95 -12.32
CA LYS A 44 11.02 2.20 -13.08
C LYS A 44 9.92 2.22 -14.13
N LYS A 45 9.41 1.05 -14.51
CA LYS A 45 8.36 0.90 -15.50
C LYS A 45 7.44 -0.25 -15.11
N VAL A 46 6.13 -0.07 -15.31
CA VAL A 46 5.11 -1.11 -15.09
C VAL A 46 4.08 -1.10 -16.22
N LYS A 47 3.43 -2.26 -16.43
CA LYS A 47 2.19 -2.34 -17.19
C LYS A 47 1.02 -2.54 -16.24
N ILE A 48 -0.06 -1.84 -16.48
CA ILE A 48 -1.28 -1.89 -15.66
C ILE A 48 -2.51 -2.05 -16.55
N PRO A 49 -3.63 -2.60 -16.03
CA PRO A 49 -4.85 -2.67 -16.81
C PRO A 49 -5.39 -1.27 -17.13
N ASN A 50 -5.97 -1.11 -18.31
CA ASN A 50 -6.65 0.11 -18.70
C ASN A 50 -7.90 0.41 -17.85
N ASN A 51 -8.54 -0.63 -17.31
CA ASN A 51 -9.65 -0.52 -16.34
C ASN A 51 -9.12 -0.62 -14.91
N THR A 52 -8.69 0.51 -14.37
CA THR A 52 -8.15 0.63 -13.01
C THR A 52 -8.52 1.97 -12.37
N TYR A 53 -8.19 2.12 -11.09
CA TYR A 53 -8.46 3.37 -10.37
C TYR A 53 -7.50 4.49 -10.82
N LEU A 54 -8.07 5.63 -11.19
CA LEU A 54 -7.37 6.75 -11.81
C LEU A 54 -6.12 7.22 -11.06
N SER A 55 -6.10 7.16 -9.73
CA SER A 55 -4.96 7.62 -8.95
C SER A 55 -3.70 6.76 -9.13
N VAL A 56 -3.84 5.51 -9.56
CA VAL A 56 -2.68 4.61 -9.74
C VAL A 56 -1.75 5.15 -10.81
N PRO A 57 -2.14 5.25 -12.09
CA PRO A 57 -1.25 5.80 -13.12
C PRO A 57 -0.83 7.24 -12.83
N MET A 58 -1.75 8.10 -12.35
CA MET A 58 -1.40 9.49 -12.05
C MET A 58 -0.27 9.62 -11.04
N THR A 59 -0.34 8.86 -9.95
CA THR A 59 0.71 8.90 -8.93
C THR A 59 2.02 8.34 -9.46
N LEU A 60 2.00 7.19 -10.13
CA LEU A 60 3.21 6.56 -10.65
C LEU A 60 3.94 7.48 -11.63
N ILE A 61 3.22 8.08 -12.59
CA ILE A 61 3.77 9.01 -13.57
C ILE A 61 4.35 10.26 -12.90
N ASN A 62 3.61 10.89 -11.97
CA ASN A 62 4.09 12.08 -11.25
C ASN A 62 5.36 11.83 -10.44
N TYR A 63 5.59 10.58 -10.02
CA TYR A 63 6.80 10.19 -9.29
C TYR A 63 7.87 9.50 -10.18
N GLY A 64 7.74 9.63 -11.51
CA GLY A 64 8.76 9.19 -12.47
C GLY A 64 8.84 7.67 -12.63
N ILE A 65 7.71 6.97 -12.52
CA ILE A 65 7.57 5.57 -12.91
C ILE A 65 6.79 5.54 -14.23
N ASP A 66 7.37 4.95 -15.26
CA ASP A 66 6.73 4.81 -16.57
C ASP A 66 5.56 3.83 -16.48
N VAL A 67 4.42 4.23 -17.03
CA VAL A 67 3.19 3.44 -17.04
C VAL A 67 2.79 3.12 -18.47
N GLU A 68 2.61 1.85 -18.77
CA GLU A 68 2.04 1.34 -20.01
C GLU A 68 0.68 0.70 -19.72
N PHE A 69 -0.36 1.11 -20.44
CA PHE A 69 -1.68 0.50 -20.30
C PHE A 69 -1.79 -0.76 -21.14
N GLU A 70 -2.40 -1.79 -20.54
CA GLU A 70 -2.64 -3.06 -21.21
C GLU A 70 -4.09 -3.50 -21.01
N LYS A 71 -4.73 -3.97 -22.09
CA LYS A 71 -6.13 -4.43 -22.01
C LYS A 71 -6.18 -5.88 -21.56
N TYR A 72 -6.51 -6.12 -20.29
CA TYR A 72 -6.77 -7.46 -19.77
C TYR A 72 -7.83 -7.45 -18.67
N CYS A 73 -8.50 -8.59 -18.50
CA CYS A 73 -9.51 -8.79 -17.46
C CYS A 73 -8.83 -9.21 -16.15
N TRP A 74 -9.26 -8.64 -15.04
CA TRP A 74 -8.80 -9.01 -13.71
C TRP A 74 -9.98 -9.10 -12.73
N GLU A 75 -9.80 -9.89 -11.68
CA GLU A 75 -10.75 -10.03 -10.57
C GLU A 75 -9.99 -9.86 -9.25
N GLU A 76 -10.60 -9.12 -8.30
CA GLU A 76 -10.10 -8.87 -6.94
C GLU A 76 -8.77 -8.10 -6.87
N GLU A 77 -7.82 -8.41 -7.74
CA GLU A 77 -6.50 -7.78 -7.79
C GLU A 77 -5.86 -7.91 -9.17
N TYR A 78 -4.81 -7.17 -9.40
CA TYR A 78 -3.97 -7.32 -10.59
C TYR A 78 -2.49 -7.06 -10.29
N LEU A 79 -1.63 -7.78 -11.00
CA LEU A 79 -0.19 -7.56 -10.98
C LEU A 79 0.16 -6.29 -11.75
N LEU A 80 0.97 -5.41 -11.16
CA LEU A 80 1.65 -4.37 -11.93
C LEU A 80 2.81 -5.04 -12.69
N ALA A 81 2.56 -5.45 -13.94
CA ALA A 81 3.50 -6.26 -14.70
C ALA A 81 4.84 -5.54 -14.90
N GLY A 82 5.93 -6.28 -14.76
CA GLY A 82 7.30 -5.74 -14.65
C GLY A 82 7.78 -5.59 -13.18
N SER A 83 6.94 -5.99 -12.23
CA SER A 83 7.23 -6.04 -10.79
C SER A 83 6.65 -7.30 -10.15
N ASN A 84 6.81 -7.45 -8.84
CA ASN A 84 6.09 -8.42 -8.01
C ASN A 84 5.02 -7.75 -7.12
N VAL A 85 4.54 -6.57 -7.49
CA VAL A 85 3.58 -5.75 -6.74
C VAL A 85 2.18 -5.95 -7.30
N PHE A 86 1.21 -6.27 -6.42
CA PHE A 86 -0.21 -6.41 -6.74
C PHE A 86 -1.01 -5.21 -6.20
N ASP A 87 -1.89 -4.64 -7.01
CA ASP A 87 -2.97 -3.79 -6.54
C ASP A 87 -4.13 -4.68 -6.12
N SER A 88 -4.24 -4.90 -4.80
CA SER A 88 -5.29 -5.69 -4.16
C SER A 88 -6.31 -4.79 -3.44
N ALA A 89 -6.51 -3.55 -3.93
CA ALA A 89 -7.33 -2.53 -3.28
C ALA A 89 -8.80 -2.94 -3.07
N VAL A 90 -9.29 -3.96 -3.77
CA VAL A 90 -10.66 -4.49 -3.63
C VAL A 90 -10.71 -5.95 -3.19
N GLY A 91 -9.55 -6.61 -3.06
CA GLY A 91 -9.44 -8.02 -2.70
C GLY A 91 -9.33 -8.30 -1.20
N PHE A 92 -9.53 -7.33 -0.31
CA PHE A 92 -9.28 -7.49 1.12
C PHE A 92 -10.16 -8.57 1.76
N LYS A 93 -9.56 -9.70 2.14
CA LYS A 93 -10.21 -10.88 2.74
C LYS A 93 -9.24 -11.66 3.64
N GLU A 94 -9.80 -12.61 4.42
CA GLU A 94 -8.99 -13.53 5.23
C GLU A 94 -8.06 -14.35 4.35
N ASN A 95 -6.83 -14.60 4.86
CA ASN A 95 -5.81 -15.45 4.25
C ASN A 95 -5.50 -15.07 2.78
N MET A 96 -5.70 -13.79 2.43
CA MET A 96 -5.48 -13.32 1.06
C MET A 96 -4.02 -13.43 0.62
N TYR A 97 -3.08 -13.47 1.57
CA TYR A 97 -1.64 -13.56 1.29
C TYR A 97 -1.12 -14.98 1.07
N ASP A 98 -1.88 -16.03 1.41
CA ASP A 98 -1.42 -17.43 1.40
C ASP A 98 -0.83 -17.90 0.06
N ASN A 99 -1.29 -17.36 -1.05
CA ASN A 99 -0.80 -17.70 -2.39
C ASN A 99 0.12 -16.61 -3.00
N HIS A 100 0.61 -15.70 -2.18
CA HIS A 100 1.39 -14.53 -2.62
C HIS A 100 2.82 -14.47 -2.06
N HIS A 101 3.37 -15.61 -1.64
CA HIS A 101 4.74 -15.68 -1.14
C HIS A 101 5.75 -15.11 -2.16
N GLY A 102 6.64 -14.23 -1.68
CA GLY A 102 7.59 -13.51 -2.52
C GLY A 102 7.00 -12.33 -3.30
N SER A 103 5.72 -12.04 -3.11
CA SER A 103 5.03 -10.90 -3.72
C SER A 103 4.70 -9.82 -2.70
N ILE A 104 4.28 -8.66 -3.20
CA ILE A 104 3.86 -7.51 -2.39
C ILE A 104 2.41 -7.18 -2.76
N GLN A 105 1.49 -7.26 -1.81
CA GLN A 105 0.11 -6.86 -2.02
C GLN A 105 -0.17 -5.49 -1.39
N CYS A 106 -0.84 -4.61 -2.12
CA CYS A 106 -1.26 -3.29 -1.65
C CYS A 106 -2.77 -3.23 -1.48
N VAL A 107 -3.24 -3.00 -0.25
CA VAL A 107 -4.66 -2.98 0.10
C VAL A 107 -5.15 -1.59 0.46
N SER A 108 -6.45 -1.34 0.31
CA SER A 108 -7.08 -0.04 0.52
C SER A 108 -8.13 -0.08 1.63
N PHE A 109 -8.11 0.97 2.47
CA PHE A 109 -9.08 1.19 3.55
C PHE A 109 -9.92 2.45 3.32
N GLN A 110 -10.01 2.91 2.06
CA GLN A 110 -10.81 4.06 1.66
C GLN A 110 -12.31 3.78 1.92
N GLN A 111 -13.11 4.84 2.08
CA GLN A 111 -14.52 4.77 2.48
C GLN A 111 -15.43 3.81 1.68
N LYS A 112 -15.05 3.43 0.45
CA LYS A 112 -15.81 2.50 -0.40
C LYS A 112 -15.31 1.05 -0.30
N LYS A 113 -14.30 0.78 0.54
CA LYS A 113 -13.68 -0.53 0.66
C LYS A 113 -14.29 -1.36 1.79
N ARG A 114 -14.07 -2.67 1.78
CA ARG A 114 -14.61 -3.59 2.79
C ARG A 114 -14.23 -3.17 4.20
N LEU A 115 -12.95 -2.88 4.45
CA LEU A 115 -12.50 -2.25 5.69
C LEU A 115 -12.52 -0.72 5.51
N ASN A 116 -13.64 -0.11 5.86
CA ASN A 116 -13.90 1.30 5.63
C ASN A 116 -13.39 2.17 6.80
N ILE A 117 -12.12 2.47 6.81
CA ILE A 117 -11.55 3.44 7.77
C ILE A 117 -11.88 4.89 7.32
N GLY A 118 -12.11 5.10 6.03
CA GLY A 118 -12.32 6.40 5.38
C GLY A 118 -11.13 6.79 4.53
N LYS A 119 -9.92 6.58 5.02
CA LYS A 119 -8.62 6.78 4.38
C LYS A 119 -7.68 5.68 4.86
N GLY A 120 -6.59 5.41 4.15
CA GLY A 120 -5.60 4.43 4.56
C GLY A 120 -5.34 3.34 3.54
N GLY A 121 -4.28 2.61 3.76
CA GLY A 121 -3.88 1.43 3.02
C GLY A 121 -2.84 0.64 3.80
N ALA A 122 -2.44 -0.49 3.26
CA ALA A 122 -1.31 -1.25 3.78
C ALA A 122 -0.57 -1.97 2.66
N ILE A 123 0.69 -2.28 2.94
CA ILE A 123 1.55 -3.17 2.15
C ILE A 123 1.68 -4.46 2.93
N LEU A 124 1.39 -5.58 2.28
CA LEU A 124 1.50 -6.94 2.80
C LEU A 124 2.69 -7.62 2.09
N LEU A 125 3.60 -8.21 2.86
CA LEU A 125 4.81 -8.84 2.30
C LEU A 125 5.39 -9.88 3.27
N ASP A 126 6.36 -10.69 2.79
CA ASP A 126 7.09 -11.68 3.59
C ASP A 126 8.62 -11.44 3.65
N ASP A 127 9.13 -10.44 2.92
CA ASP A 127 10.53 -10.04 2.96
C ASP A 127 10.78 -9.06 4.12
N TYR A 128 11.55 -9.50 5.12
CA TYR A 128 11.84 -8.72 6.33
C TYR A 128 12.71 -7.49 6.06
N GLU A 129 13.72 -7.60 5.21
CA GLU A 129 14.61 -6.45 4.91
C GLU A 129 13.85 -5.37 4.14
N LEU A 130 13.00 -5.78 3.21
CA LEU A 130 12.12 -4.85 2.50
C LEU A 130 11.09 -4.22 3.44
N TYR A 131 10.54 -4.97 4.40
CA TYR A 131 9.66 -4.44 5.45
C TYR A 131 10.36 -3.34 6.25
N LEU A 132 11.59 -3.56 6.75
CA LEU A 132 12.34 -2.57 7.49
C LEU A 132 12.60 -1.30 6.66
N LYS A 133 12.95 -1.48 5.38
CA LYS A 133 13.14 -0.37 4.45
C LYS A 133 11.86 0.44 4.25
N LEU A 134 10.72 -0.23 4.02
CA LEU A 134 9.43 0.41 3.82
C LEU A 134 8.96 1.15 5.08
N GLN A 135 9.15 0.57 6.27
CA GLN A 135 8.84 1.24 7.55
C GLN A 135 9.60 2.58 7.69
N ARG A 136 10.86 2.65 7.25
CA ARG A 136 11.61 3.91 7.23
C ARG A 136 11.08 4.85 6.13
N MET A 137 10.85 4.32 4.93
CA MET A 137 10.40 5.14 3.80
C MET A 137 9.09 5.89 4.07
N ILE A 138 8.14 5.30 4.81
CA ILE A 138 6.87 5.98 5.14
C ILE A 138 7.01 7.07 6.20
N HIS A 139 8.13 7.09 6.94
CA HIS A 139 8.42 8.01 8.05
C HIS A 139 9.61 8.94 7.73
N ASP A 140 9.62 9.58 6.58
CA ASP A 140 10.67 10.51 6.15
C ASP A 140 12.09 9.89 6.12
N GLY A 141 12.19 8.58 5.94
CA GLY A 141 13.44 7.83 5.93
C GLY A 141 13.94 7.40 7.31
N ARG A 142 13.19 7.64 8.38
CA ARG A 142 13.55 7.44 9.79
C ARG A 142 12.87 6.21 10.41
N ARG A 143 13.36 5.80 11.57
CA ARG A 143 12.67 4.79 12.39
C ARG A 143 11.45 5.39 13.10
N ARG A 144 10.35 4.65 13.13
CA ARG A 144 9.18 5.01 13.91
C ARG A 144 9.53 5.06 15.42
N GLY A 145 8.94 6.00 16.15
CA GLY A 145 9.07 6.12 17.61
C GLY A 145 10.30 6.87 18.10
N LEU A 146 11.24 7.23 17.25
CA LEU A 146 12.36 8.09 17.61
C LEU A 146 12.08 9.55 17.23
N SER A 147 12.61 10.50 18.03
CA SER A 147 12.54 11.90 17.63
C SER A 147 13.51 12.19 16.51
N ASP A 148 13.11 13.09 15.58
CA ASP A 148 13.91 13.52 14.44
C ASP A 148 15.32 13.98 14.86
N LYS A 149 15.34 14.86 15.87
CA LYS A 149 16.60 15.41 16.38
C LYS A 149 17.53 14.30 16.87
N TYR A 150 17.01 13.38 17.69
CA TYR A 150 17.81 12.31 18.26
C TYR A 150 18.39 11.39 17.18
N GLU A 151 17.58 11.01 16.18
CA GLU A 151 18.04 10.09 15.13
C GLU A 151 19.03 10.76 14.19
N ILE A 152 18.80 12.02 13.80
CA ILE A 152 19.72 12.78 12.95
C ILE A 152 21.07 13.02 13.64
N GLU A 153 21.05 13.33 14.93
CA GLU A 153 22.29 13.60 15.69
C GLU A 153 23.11 12.34 15.99
N ASN A 154 22.45 11.18 16.19
CA ASN A 154 23.13 9.97 16.67
C ASN A 154 23.29 8.89 15.59
N PHE A 155 22.45 8.88 14.55
CA PHE A 155 22.41 7.85 13.50
C PHE A 155 22.22 8.45 12.10
N PRO A 156 23.01 9.46 11.68
CA PRO A 156 22.78 10.16 10.41
C PRO A 156 22.91 9.23 9.20
N ASP A 157 23.78 8.22 9.27
CA ASP A 157 24.01 7.26 8.18
C ASP A 157 22.88 6.23 8.02
N ASP A 158 22.00 6.11 9.03
CA ASP A 158 20.85 5.23 9.00
C ASP A 158 19.65 5.85 8.29
N ILE A 159 19.66 7.16 8.06
CA ILE A 159 18.55 7.87 7.40
C ILE A 159 18.60 7.64 5.90
N ILE A 160 17.47 7.19 5.34
CA ILE A 160 17.33 6.96 3.91
C ILE A 160 16.38 7.99 3.27
N LEU A 161 16.34 8.06 1.95
CA LEU A 161 15.32 8.86 1.27
C LEU A 161 13.94 8.25 1.53
N GLY A 162 13.02 9.06 2.06
CA GLY A 162 11.68 8.64 2.45
C GLY A 162 10.59 9.62 2.05
N TYR A 163 9.40 9.35 2.55
CA TYR A 163 8.17 10.10 2.28
C TYR A 163 7.39 10.26 3.58
N HIS A 164 6.53 11.25 3.65
CA HIS A 164 5.58 11.43 4.75
C HIS A 164 4.24 10.78 4.36
N MET A 165 4.16 9.44 4.42
CA MET A 165 3.02 8.67 3.91
C MET A 165 2.50 7.63 4.93
N ASN A 166 2.76 7.85 6.20
CA ASN A 166 2.32 6.97 7.29
C ASN A 166 0.83 7.15 7.63
N MET A 167 0.22 6.10 8.13
CA MET A 167 -1.11 6.14 8.75
C MET A 167 -1.04 6.81 10.11
N THR A 168 -2.10 7.50 10.52
CA THR A 168 -2.20 8.09 11.87
C THR A 168 -2.67 7.06 12.90
N PRO A 169 -2.34 7.23 14.20
CA PRO A 169 -2.83 6.36 15.27
C PRO A 169 -4.36 6.30 15.36
N ASP A 170 -5.06 7.41 15.09
CA ASP A 170 -6.54 7.46 15.09
C ASP A 170 -7.14 6.61 13.97
N GLU A 171 -6.55 6.64 12.78
CA GLU A 171 -6.93 5.79 11.66
C GLU A 171 -6.71 4.31 12.01
N ALA A 172 -5.58 3.96 12.62
CA ALA A 172 -5.28 2.60 13.05
C ALA A 172 -6.25 2.12 14.14
N ALA A 173 -6.55 2.93 15.15
CA ALA A 173 -7.54 2.62 16.19
C ALA A 173 -8.92 2.33 15.59
N LYS A 174 -9.35 3.15 14.63
CA LYS A 174 -10.61 2.92 13.90
C LYS A 174 -10.53 1.60 13.09
N GLY A 175 -9.40 1.31 12.46
CA GLY A 175 -9.17 0.07 11.72
C GLY A 175 -9.31 -1.18 12.60
N ILE A 176 -8.73 -1.15 13.80
CA ILE A 176 -8.83 -2.23 14.79
C ILE A 176 -10.30 -2.53 15.15
N LEU A 177 -11.10 -1.48 15.39
CA LEU A 177 -12.52 -1.65 15.74
C LEU A 177 -13.32 -2.24 14.55
N LEU A 178 -13.13 -1.71 13.35
CA LEU A 178 -13.88 -2.11 12.16
C LEU A 178 -13.48 -3.48 11.63
N LEU A 179 -12.25 -3.94 11.85
CA LEU A 179 -11.78 -5.26 11.43
C LEU A 179 -12.60 -6.39 12.07
N ASN A 180 -13.15 -6.17 13.27
CA ASN A 180 -14.02 -7.14 13.96
C ASN A 180 -15.46 -7.16 13.40
N GLN A 181 -15.82 -6.22 12.53
CA GLN A 181 -17.20 -6.00 12.07
C GLN A 181 -17.25 -5.90 10.54
N LEU A 182 -16.37 -6.62 9.85
CA LEU A 182 -16.30 -6.58 8.40
C LEU A 182 -17.63 -7.01 7.78
N PRO A 183 -18.14 -6.27 6.77
CA PRO A 183 -19.28 -6.70 6.00
C PRO A 183 -18.94 -7.96 5.18
N GLU A 184 -19.99 -8.61 4.68
CA GLU A 184 -19.83 -9.73 3.75
C GLU A 184 -18.92 -9.38 2.59
N TYR A 185 -18.08 -10.34 2.19
CA TYR A 185 -17.14 -10.14 1.09
C TYR A 185 -17.88 -10.13 -0.25
N LYS A 186 -17.63 -9.11 -1.06
CA LYS A 186 -18.12 -9.00 -2.43
C LYS A 186 -16.95 -9.01 -3.40
N LYS A 187 -17.02 -9.83 -4.41
CA LYS A 187 -16.04 -9.81 -5.51
C LYS A 187 -16.19 -8.54 -6.33
N HIS A 188 -15.04 -8.00 -6.70
CA HIS A 188 -14.90 -6.87 -7.60
C HIS A 188 -14.04 -7.26 -8.81
N SER A 189 -14.23 -6.58 -9.92
CA SER A 189 -13.48 -6.87 -11.14
C SER A 189 -13.19 -5.59 -11.94
N TYR A 190 -12.46 -5.76 -13.04
CA TYR A 190 -12.18 -4.70 -13.99
C TYR A 190 -13.45 -3.98 -14.50
N ASN A 191 -14.61 -4.66 -14.51
CA ASN A 191 -15.91 -4.06 -14.93
C ASN A 191 -16.41 -2.93 -14.02
N ASP A 192 -15.89 -2.85 -12.79
CA ASP A 192 -16.24 -1.78 -11.85
C ASP A 192 -15.51 -0.45 -12.16
N TYR A 193 -14.61 -0.47 -13.16
CA TYR A 193 -13.75 0.66 -13.52
C TYR A 193 -13.88 1.01 -15.00
N PRO A 194 -13.92 2.32 -15.35
CA PRO A 194 -13.88 2.73 -16.75
C PRO A 194 -12.49 2.48 -17.35
N ASP A 195 -12.43 2.35 -18.68
CA ASP A 195 -11.17 2.44 -19.40
C ASP A 195 -10.63 3.88 -19.31
N ILE A 196 -9.45 4.04 -18.75
CA ILE A 196 -8.83 5.35 -18.55
C ILE A 196 -7.65 5.61 -19.49
N SER A 197 -7.25 4.64 -20.31
CA SER A 197 -6.07 4.74 -21.20
C SER A 197 -6.17 5.86 -22.23
N GLU A 198 -7.40 6.19 -22.65
CA GLU A 198 -7.66 7.23 -23.65
C GLU A 198 -7.78 8.65 -23.09
N LEU A 199 -7.58 8.84 -21.79
CA LEU A 199 -7.62 10.17 -21.20
C LEU A 199 -6.49 11.05 -21.73
N LYS A 200 -6.80 12.28 -22.13
CA LYS A 200 -5.83 13.23 -22.72
C LYS A 200 -4.58 13.46 -21.87
N CYS A 201 -4.68 13.33 -20.53
CA CYS A 201 -3.54 13.48 -19.64
C CYS A 201 -2.51 12.35 -19.77
N PHE A 202 -2.89 11.18 -20.30
CA PHE A 202 -2.00 10.04 -20.54
C PHE A 202 -1.51 9.92 -21.98
N GLN A 203 -2.11 10.65 -22.93
CA GLN A 203 -1.74 10.63 -24.36
C GLN A 203 -0.52 11.50 -24.70
N LYS A 204 -0.01 12.28 -23.74
CA LYS A 204 1.12 13.20 -23.91
C LYS A 204 2.42 12.69 -23.27
N LEU A 205 2.41 11.46 -22.86
CA LEU A 205 3.53 10.74 -22.26
C LEU A 205 4.15 9.81 -23.30
#